data_337eeadc00110aebafdb560762cd4624
#
_entry.id   337eeadc00110aebafdb560762cd4624
#
_cell.length_a   1.000
_cell.length_b   1.000
_cell.length_c   1.000
_cell.angle_alpha   90.00
_cell.angle_beta   90.00
_cell.angle_gamma   90.00
#
_symmetry.space_group_name_H-M   'P 1'
#
loop_
_entity.id
_entity.type
_entity.pdbx_description
1 polymer ?
#
loop_
_entity_poly.entity_id
_entity_poly.type
_entity_poly.pdbx_seq_one_letter_code
_entity_poly.pdbx_strand_id
1 'polypeptide(L)'
;MQDLEFSEIVGLICKEDTRFDRKAYNFVRQALDHTVKETKKKHPERTGKSQHVTGAELLAGIRAHALDQYGPLTKTVLNQWGITRCGDFGDIVFNLIEYNVFSKTETDRREDFADLYDFDEAFVKPFRPAATRRPRSPAGGR
;
A
#
# COMPACT_ATOMS: atom_id res chain seq x y z
N MET A 1 7.20 28.29 13.49
CA MET A 1 7.25 27.00 14.16
C MET A 1 7.71 25.90 13.24
N GLN A 2 8.53 25.02 13.74
CA GLN A 2 9.01 23.89 12.97
C GLN A 2 7.99 22.78 12.94
N ASP A 3 7.78 22.23 11.77
CA ASP A 3 6.98 21.02 11.66
C ASP A 3 7.80 19.86 12.23
N LEU A 4 7.11 18.93 12.85
CA LEU A 4 7.76 17.71 13.31
C LEU A 4 8.26 16.92 12.10
N GLU A 5 9.39 16.28 12.26
CA GLU A 5 9.88 15.39 11.23
C GLU A 5 8.97 14.18 11.13
N PHE A 6 8.91 13.60 9.93
CA PHE A 6 8.06 12.46 9.69
C PHE A 6 8.32 11.33 10.68
N SER A 7 9.60 11.05 10.96
CA SER A 7 9.94 9.98 11.89
C SER A 7 9.42 10.23 13.30
N GLU A 8 9.40 11.50 13.73
CA GLU A 8 8.86 11.86 15.03
C GLU A 8 7.36 11.66 15.07
N ILE A 9 6.68 12.07 14.01
CA ILE A 9 5.22 11.90 13.91
C ILE A 9 4.86 10.42 13.93
N VAL A 10 5.58 9.60 13.18
CA VAL A 10 5.36 8.16 13.17
C VAL A 10 5.57 7.57 14.55
N GLY A 11 6.58 8.05 15.28
CA GLY A 11 6.78 7.61 16.67
C GLY A 11 5.58 7.88 17.54
N LEU A 12 4.95 9.05 17.38
CA LEU A 12 3.75 9.40 18.15
C LEU A 12 2.57 8.50 17.75
N ILE A 13 2.40 8.27 16.45
CA ILE A 13 1.33 7.42 15.97
C ILE A 13 1.47 6.00 16.53
N CYS A 14 2.69 5.47 16.52
CA CYS A 14 2.93 4.10 16.99
C CYS A 14 2.72 3.92 18.49
N LYS A 15 2.77 5.01 19.25
CA LYS A 15 2.43 4.93 20.67
C LYS A 15 0.94 4.74 20.89
N GLU A 16 0.13 5.31 20.01
CA GLU A 16 -1.33 5.22 20.15
C GLU A 16 -1.89 4.00 19.41
N ASP A 17 -1.31 3.65 18.28
CA ASP A 17 -1.74 2.52 17.48
C ASP A 17 -0.54 1.60 17.29
N THR A 18 -0.51 0.51 18.05
CA THR A 18 0.62 -0.39 18.10
C THR A 18 0.54 -1.52 17.07
N ARG A 19 -0.50 -1.51 16.24
CA ARG A 19 -0.70 -2.60 15.29
C ARG A 19 0.36 -2.69 14.21
N PHE A 20 0.92 -1.54 13.83
CA PHE A 20 1.81 -1.46 12.67
C PHE A 20 3.21 -0.99 13.07
N ASP A 21 4.22 -1.61 12.44
CA ASP A 21 5.60 -1.20 12.61
C ASP A 21 5.81 0.17 11.96
N ARG A 22 6.75 0.95 12.48
CA ARG A 22 7.03 2.27 11.92
C ARG A 22 7.48 2.18 10.46
N LYS A 23 8.09 1.07 10.06
CA LYS A 23 8.49 0.86 8.67
C LYS A 23 7.29 0.82 7.72
N ALA A 24 6.13 0.39 8.23
CA ALA A 24 4.91 0.40 7.42
C ALA A 24 4.55 1.82 6.99
N TYR A 25 4.69 2.78 7.90
CA TYR A 25 4.38 4.18 7.59
C TYR A 25 5.36 4.76 6.58
N ASN A 26 6.64 4.45 6.73
CA ASN A 26 7.65 4.88 5.76
C ASN A 26 7.35 4.30 4.37
N PHE A 27 6.99 3.03 4.34
CA PHE A 27 6.68 2.36 3.08
C PHE A 27 5.47 3.00 2.39
N VAL A 28 4.40 3.25 3.14
CA VAL A 28 3.19 3.85 2.56
C VAL A 28 3.49 5.25 2.02
N ARG A 29 4.30 6.03 2.75
CA ARG A 29 4.67 7.35 2.27
C ARG A 29 5.45 7.27 0.95
N GLN A 30 6.39 6.36 0.86
CA GLN A 30 7.15 6.16 -0.38
C GLN A 30 6.25 5.73 -1.52
N ALA A 31 5.31 4.82 -1.23
CA ALA A 31 4.38 4.35 -2.24
C ALA A 31 3.47 5.47 -2.73
N LEU A 32 3.04 6.35 -1.83
CA LEU A 32 2.23 7.49 -2.22
C LEU A 32 3.02 8.43 -3.15
N ASP A 33 4.26 8.76 -2.78
CA ASP A 33 5.10 9.61 -3.61
C ASP A 33 5.27 9.02 -5.01
N HIS A 34 5.53 7.73 -5.07
CA HIS A 34 5.67 7.03 -6.35
C HIS A 34 4.38 7.08 -7.15
N THR A 35 3.25 6.83 -6.49
CA THR A 35 1.94 6.82 -7.15
C THR A 35 1.58 8.20 -7.70
N VAL A 36 1.86 9.24 -6.93
CA VAL A 36 1.61 10.62 -7.38
C VAL A 36 2.42 10.92 -8.64
N LYS A 37 3.69 10.56 -8.64
CA LYS A 37 4.54 10.79 -9.81
C LYS A 37 4.06 10.04 -11.04
N GLU A 38 3.67 8.78 -10.85
CA GLU A 38 3.17 7.97 -11.96
C GLU A 38 1.85 8.50 -12.48
N THR A 39 0.97 8.95 -11.59
CA THR A 39 -0.30 9.51 -11.99
C THR A 39 -0.11 10.80 -12.79
N LYS A 40 0.84 11.64 -12.39
CA LYS A 40 1.14 12.84 -13.15
C LYS A 40 1.62 12.55 -14.56
N LYS A 41 2.41 11.51 -14.71
CA LYS A 41 2.89 11.09 -16.04
C LYS A 41 1.76 10.62 -16.93
N LYS A 42 0.83 9.85 -16.36
CA LYS A 42 -0.29 9.28 -17.11
C LYS A 42 -1.40 10.29 -17.37
N HIS A 43 -1.55 11.23 -16.45
CA HIS A 43 -2.64 12.19 -16.49
C HIS A 43 -2.12 13.60 -16.25
N PRO A 44 -1.31 14.16 -17.17
CA PRO A 44 -0.77 15.51 -16.98
C PRO A 44 -1.85 16.58 -16.96
N GLU A 45 -3.05 16.24 -17.42
CA GLU A 45 -4.18 17.18 -17.39
C GLU A 45 -4.73 17.39 -15.98
N ARG A 46 -4.43 16.48 -15.05
CA ARG A 46 -4.90 16.64 -13.67
C ARG A 46 -4.15 17.75 -12.97
N THR A 47 -4.88 18.67 -12.38
CA THR A 47 -4.32 19.80 -11.61
C THR A 47 -5.16 20.03 -10.36
N GLY A 48 -4.57 20.71 -9.36
CA GLY A 48 -5.28 21.01 -8.13
C GLY A 48 -5.79 19.76 -7.43
N LYS A 49 -7.07 19.74 -7.12
CA LYS A 49 -7.68 18.62 -6.41
C LYS A 49 -7.61 17.32 -7.21
N SER A 50 -7.65 17.43 -8.53
CA SER A 50 -7.61 16.24 -9.37
C SER A 50 -6.22 15.59 -9.42
N GLN A 51 -5.21 16.25 -8.84
CA GLN A 51 -3.89 15.63 -8.70
C GLN A 51 -3.84 14.61 -7.59
N HIS A 52 -4.79 14.66 -6.66
CA HIS A 52 -4.84 13.68 -5.57
C HIS A 52 -5.16 12.30 -6.13
N VAL A 53 -4.50 11.30 -5.59
CA VAL A 53 -4.80 9.93 -5.98
C VAL A 53 -5.95 9.40 -5.13
N THR A 54 -6.77 8.56 -5.72
CA THR A 54 -7.86 7.91 -4.99
C THR A 54 -7.30 6.77 -4.14
N GLY A 55 -8.12 6.25 -3.22
CA GLY A 55 -7.74 5.09 -2.44
C GLY A 55 -7.39 3.90 -3.32
N ALA A 56 -8.20 3.66 -4.37
CA ALA A 56 -7.93 2.57 -5.30
C ALA A 56 -6.62 2.77 -6.06
N GLU A 57 -6.36 4.00 -6.49
CA GLU A 57 -5.10 4.31 -7.17
C GLU A 57 -3.90 4.12 -6.24
N LEU A 58 -4.05 4.53 -4.99
CA LEU A 58 -2.97 4.34 -4.02
C LEU A 58 -2.73 2.86 -3.73
N LEU A 59 -3.79 2.09 -3.56
CA LEU A 59 -3.63 0.65 -3.31
C LEU A 59 -2.95 -0.04 -4.49
N ALA A 60 -3.29 0.33 -5.71
CA ALA A 60 -2.62 -0.22 -6.89
C ALA A 60 -1.14 0.17 -6.91
N GLY A 61 -0.84 1.42 -6.55
CA GLY A 61 0.53 1.91 -6.46
C GLY A 61 1.31 1.21 -5.35
N ILE A 62 0.67 0.98 -4.21
CA ILE A 62 1.28 0.22 -3.11
C ILE A 62 1.65 -1.18 -3.58
N ARG A 63 0.74 -1.85 -4.29
CA ARG A 63 1.00 -3.19 -4.81
C ARG A 63 2.21 -3.18 -5.74
N ALA A 64 2.23 -2.26 -6.68
CA ALA A 64 3.33 -2.18 -7.64
C ALA A 64 4.66 -1.89 -6.95
N HIS A 65 4.66 -0.94 -6.01
CA HIS A 65 5.86 -0.55 -5.28
C HIS A 65 6.37 -1.70 -4.42
N ALA A 66 5.46 -2.39 -3.73
CA ALA A 66 5.83 -3.51 -2.86
C ALA A 66 6.45 -4.64 -3.66
N LEU A 67 5.84 -4.99 -4.80
CA LEU A 67 6.38 -6.04 -5.65
C LEU A 67 7.74 -5.67 -6.21
N ASP A 68 7.93 -4.40 -6.56
CA ASP A 68 9.22 -3.93 -7.04
C ASP A 68 10.31 -4.02 -5.96
N GLN A 69 9.97 -3.64 -4.73
CA GLN A 69 10.94 -3.58 -3.64
C GLN A 69 11.24 -4.96 -3.03
N TYR A 70 10.24 -5.80 -2.90
CA TYR A 70 10.36 -7.03 -2.12
C TYR A 70 10.11 -8.31 -2.93
N GLY A 71 9.58 -8.19 -4.14
CA GLY A 71 9.34 -9.36 -4.99
C GLY A 71 8.57 -10.46 -4.27
N PRO A 72 9.06 -11.70 -4.33
CA PRO A 72 8.35 -12.84 -3.71
C PRO A 72 8.26 -12.76 -2.19
N LEU A 73 9.03 -11.87 -1.54
CA LEU A 73 9.00 -11.72 -0.09
C LEU A 73 7.98 -10.68 0.38
N THR A 74 7.25 -10.08 -0.55
CA THR A 74 6.35 -8.97 -0.25
C THR A 74 5.38 -9.29 0.88
N LYS A 75 4.66 -10.40 0.78
CA LYS A 75 3.67 -10.75 1.79
C LYS A 75 4.32 -10.92 3.16
N THR A 76 5.46 -11.59 3.20
CA THR A 76 6.20 -11.81 4.45
C THR A 76 6.59 -10.49 5.10
N VAL A 77 7.12 -9.56 4.31
CA VAL A 77 7.54 -8.26 4.82
C VAL A 77 6.34 -7.49 5.37
N LEU A 78 5.25 -7.43 4.59
CA LEU A 78 4.06 -6.70 5.02
C LEU A 78 3.48 -7.30 6.29
N ASN A 79 3.42 -8.63 6.37
CA ASN A 79 2.89 -9.29 7.57
C ASN A 79 3.75 -8.99 8.80
N GLN A 80 5.07 -8.90 8.63
CA GLN A 80 5.95 -8.53 9.74
C GLN A 80 5.66 -7.13 10.25
N TRP A 81 5.17 -6.26 9.38
CA TRP A 81 4.80 -4.90 9.78
C TRP A 81 3.37 -4.81 10.32
N GLY A 82 2.66 -5.92 10.38
CA GLY A 82 1.29 -5.95 10.86
C GLY A 82 0.24 -5.74 9.80
N ILE A 83 0.64 -5.70 8.54
CA ILE A 83 -0.26 -5.46 7.42
C ILE A 83 -0.64 -6.80 6.79
N THR A 84 -1.93 -7.14 6.85
CA THR A 84 -2.40 -8.43 6.33
C THR A 84 -3.49 -8.29 5.27
N ARG A 85 -4.04 -7.09 5.10
CA ARG A 85 -5.13 -6.86 4.13
C ARG A 85 -5.14 -5.39 3.72
N CYS A 86 -5.88 -5.10 2.65
CA CYS A 86 -5.96 -3.73 2.13
C CYS A 86 -6.46 -2.72 3.15
N GLY A 87 -7.43 -3.11 3.99
CA GLY A 87 -7.95 -2.21 5.02
C GLY A 87 -6.88 -1.70 5.97
N ASP A 88 -5.83 -2.49 6.19
CA ASP A 88 -4.71 -2.06 7.05
C ASP A 88 -3.96 -0.90 6.42
N PHE A 89 -3.78 -0.89 5.11
CA PHE A 89 -3.20 0.27 4.44
C PHE A 89 -4.06 1.51 4.64
N GLY A 90 -5.39 1.33 4.56
CA GLY A 90 -6.31 2.42 4.82
C GLY A 90 -6.15 2.99 6.23
N ASP A 91 -6.03 2.11 7.22
CA ASP A 91 -5.84 2.55 8.60
C ASP A 91 -4.54 3.34 8.75
N ILE A 92 -3.47 2.90 8.09
CA ILE A 92 -2.21 3.63 8.11
C ILE A 92 -2.38 5.02 7.47
N VAL A 93 -3.04 5.08 6.32
CA VAL A 93 -3.27 6.34 5.63
C VAL A 93 -4.07 7.30 6.50
N PHE A 94 -5.15 6.81 7.12
CA PHE A 94 -5.97 7.68 7.95
C PHE A 94 -5.27 8.11 9.23
N ASN A 95 -4.38 7.27 9.80
CA ASN A 95 -3.54 7.71 10.90
C ASN A 95 -2.65 8.89 10.48
N LEU A 96 -2.08 8.82 9.27
CA LEU A 96 -1.25 9.89 8.76
C LEU A 96 -2.05 11.15 8.46
N ILE A 97 -3.30 10.99 8.04
CA ILE A 97 -4.20 12.14 7.82
C ILE A 97 -4.52 12.82 9.16
N GLU A 98 -4.79 12.04 10.21
CA GLU A 98 -5.09 12.60 11.52
C GLU A 98 -3.93 13.44 12.08
N TYR A 99 -2.71 13.06 11.74
CA TYR A 99 -1.53 13.80 12.19
C TYR A 99 -1.07 14.83 11.17
N ASN A 100 -1.91 15.12 10.18
CA ASN A 100 -1.68 16.14 9.16
C ASN A 100 -0.47 15.91 8.27
N VAL A 101 -0.03 14.66 8.16
CA VAL A 101 1.04 14.30 7.22
C VAL A 101 0.48 14.24 5.81
N PHE A 102 -0.70 13.65 5.66
CA PHE A 102 -1.40 13.57 4.39
C PHE A 102 -2.64 14.46 4.43
N SER A 103 -3.02 14.95 3.27
CA SER A 103 -4.26 15.74 3.14
C SER A 103 -5.40 14.82 2.77
N LYS A 104 -6.55 15.02 3.41
CA LYS A 104 -7.76 14.30 3.09
C LYS A 104 -8.56 15.09 2.05
N THR A 105 -9.08 14.39 1.04
CA THR A 105 -10.03 14.99 0.11
C THR A 105 -11.44 14.65 0.57
N GLU A 106 -12.43 15.37 0.02
CA GLU A 106 -13.83 15.14 0.38
C GLU A 106 -14.31 13.73 0.04
N THR A 107 -13.67 13.09 -0.92
CA THR A 107 -14.08 11.76 -1.40
C THR A 107 -13.33 10.63 -0.70
N ASP A 108 -12.34 10.94 0.14
CA ASP A 108 -11.56 9.90 0.81
C ASP A 108 -12.36 9.24 1.91
N ARG A 109 -12.48 7.93 1.85
CA ARG A 109 -13.17 7.13 2.84
C ARG A 109 -12.40 5.86 3.12
N ARG A 110 -12.59 5.32 4.33
CA ARG A 110 -11.96 4.05 4.67
C ARG A 110 -12.40 2.92 3.76
N GLU A 111 -13.66 2.96 3.30
CA GLU A 111 -14.19 1.95 2.41
C GLU A 111 -13.43 1.85 1.10
N ASP A 112 -12.82 2.95 0.67
CA ASP A 112 -12.03 2.96 -0.56
C ASP A 112 -10.80 2.06 -0.48
N PHE A 113 -10.42 1.67 0.73
CA PHE A 113 -9.27 0.80 0.97
C PHE A 113 -9.66 -0.63 1.33
N ALA A 114 -10.97 -0.93 1.30
CA ALA A 114 -11.42 -2.25 1.70
C ALA A 114 -11.27 -3.24 0.54
N ASP A 115 -10.49 -4.26 0.77
CA ASP A 115 -10.47 -5.48 -0.06
C ASP A 115 -10.39 -5.28 -1.57
N LEU A 116 -9.63 -4.27 -2.03
CA LEU A 116 -9.44 -4.07 -3.46
C LEU A 116 -8.74 -5.28 -4.09
N TYR A 117 -7.85 -5.90 -3.36
CA TYR A 117 -7.22 -7.15 -3.78
C TYR A 117 -6.93 -8.01 -2.56
N ASP A 118 -6.83 -9.29 -2.80
CA ASP A 118 -6.41 -10.24 -1.78
C ASP A 118 -4.89 -10.35 -1.82
N PHE A 119 -4.25 -10.45 -0.64
CA PHE A 119 -2.79 -10.47 -0.58
C PHE A 119 -2.19 -11.70 -1.27
N ASP A 120 -2.85 -12.85 -1.19
CA ASP A 120 -2.34 -14.02 -1.89
C ASP A 120 -2.42 -13.83 -3.40
N GLU A 121 -3.51 -13.25 -3.88
CA GLU A 121 -3.64 -12.95 -5.31
C GLU A 121 -2.62 -11.93 -5.78
N ALA A 122 -2.42 -10.90 -4.97
CA ALA A 122 -1.56 -9.79 -5.37
C ALA A 122 -0.08 -10.09 -5.20
N PHE A 123 0.30 -10.81 -4.14
CA PHE A 123 1.69 -10.91 -3.72
C PHE A 123 2.28 -12.32 -3.72
N VAL A 124 1.45 -13.35 -3.83
CA VAL A 124 1.92 -14.72 -3.83
C VAL A 124 1.73 -15.37 -5.20
N LYS A 125 0.53 -15.30 -5.75
CA LYS A 125 0.23 -15.93 -7.04
C LYS A 125 1.15 -15.50 -8.18
N PRO A 126 1.55 -14.22 -8.30
CA PRO A 126 2.43 -13.84 -9.42
C PRO A 126 3.75 -14.60 -9.46
N PHE A 127 4.16 -15.17 -8.32
CA PHE A 127 5.44 -15.87 -8.21
C PHE A 127 5.31 -17.38 -8.21
N ARG A 128 4.09 -17.91 -8.37
CA ARG A 128 3.90 -19.34 -8.45
C ARG A 128 4.35 -19.84 -9.82
N PRO A 129 5.01 -21.02 -9.87
CA PRO A 129 5.43 -21.56 -11.15
C PRO A 129 4.26 -21.79 -12.08
N ALA A 130 4.43 -21.46 -13.36
CA ALA A 130 3.39 -21.64 -14.36
C ALA A 130 2.97 -23.09 -14.48
N ALA A 131 3.89 -24.01 -14.31
CA ALA A 131 3.62 -25.44 -14.42
C ALA A 131 2.62 -25.93 -13.38
N THR A 132 2.52 -25.25 -12.26
CA THR A 132 1.61 -25.68 -11.20
C THR A 132 0.15 -25.42 -11.52
N ARG A 133 -0.10 -24.65 -12.55
CA ARG A 133 -1.49 -24.41 -12.88
C ARG A 133 -2.06 -25.44 -13.84
N ARG A 134 -1.25 -26.39 -14.36
CA ARG A 134 -1.64 -27.35 -15.20
C ARG A 134 -1.82 -28.61 -14.71
N PRO A 135 -1.80 -29.12 -14.69
CA PRO A 135 -1.68 -30.06 -14.12
C PRO A 135 -1.24 -31.24 -14.49
N ARG A 136 -0.57 -31.04 -14.83
CA ARG A 136 -0.09 -31.78 -14.80
C ARG A 136 -0.32 -32.71 -14.54
N SER A 137 -0.31 -33.04 -14.87
CA SER A 137 -0.35 -33.85 -14.66
C SER A 137 -0.27 -34.66 -14.57
N PRO A 138 -0.02 -34.99 -14.72
CA PRO A 138 0.13 -35.73 -14.59
C PRO A 138 0.27 -36.44 -14.53
N ALA A 139 0.49 -36.38 -14.78
CA ALA A 139 0.40 -36.65 -14.61
C ALA A 139 0.39 -37.02 -14.23
N GLY A 140 0.69 -36.85 -14.42
CA GLY A 140 0.51 -36.90 -14.07
C GLY A 140 0.62 -36.93 -13.55
N GLY A 141 0.78 -36.95 -13.78
CA GLY A 141 0.63 -36.80 -13.44
C GLY A 141 0.78 -36.86 -12.92
N ARG A 142 0.82 -36.94 -13.19
CA ARG A 142 0.76 -36.90 -12.96
C ARG A 142 0.48 -37.06 -12.71
#